data_1e0d67c93dba3b02b0bdb188b0b161b0
#
_entry.id   1e0d67c93dba3b02b0bdb188b0b161b0
#
_cell.length_a   1.000
_cell.length_b   1.000
_cell.length_c   1.000
_cell.angle_alpha   90.00
_cell.angle_beta   90.00
_cell.angle_gamma   90.00
#
_symmetry.space_group_name_H-M   'P 1'
#
loop_
_entity.id
_entity.type
_entity.pdbx_description
1 polymer ?
#
loop_
_entity_poly.entity_id
_entity_poly.type
_entity_poly.pdbx_seq_one_letter_code
_entity_poly.pdbx_strand_id
1 'polypeptide(L)'
;MRDGAETNGGLRRKVTWLIGLRAVAVTALLGAAVLLPGNEGARPRPSDAILALGALTYLLTALYAATLRYVERWRWLVDVQVALDAALVAAIVLVTGGVSSYAASLFAIPVMTASVLQQRRGGVLVAGLSIVLYGGIVAAQYANALGGLAGVASPGSEVLPPSRDALFSVALNGVGFLAVAVLAGYLAENLERVGRRLEEASTEIADLQAFSRHVIDSLTGGLATTDRSGRVLTFNRAATAITGVSAPDAQGKAVWRVLQLPLAYRANLDAMVDSGRARRVEVPYVTPTGRRLDLGLTVSPLETAGERAGFIFTFQDLTDEKRRFREDEVQKKLAAIGEMAAGIAHEIRNPLASITGSIQVLQQEAQLNDEQARLLGIVLRESRRLDDTIRNFLAYARPRPPTLTRVDLRTVLGETAVLLRNSPEFTDRHRVT
;
A
#
# COMPACT_ATOMS: atom_id res chain seq x y z
N MET A 1 12.84 13.39 -14.29
CA MET A 1 13.20 12.62 -15.52
C MET A 1 12.24 11.47 -15.85
N ARG A 2 11.24 11.15 -15.02
CA ARG A 2 10.21 10.12 -15.30
C ARG A 2 9.01 10.65 -16.09
N ASP A 3 8.64 11.93 -15.97
CA ASP A 3 7.49 12.55 -16.67
C ASP A 3 7.60 12.59 -18.20
N GLY A 4 8.82 12.52 -18.77
CA GLY A 4 9.01 12.55 -20.21
C GLY A 4 8.77 11.22 -20.93
N ALA A 5 8.78 10.10 -20.24
CA ALA A 5 8.63 8.78 -20.85
C ALA A 5 7.17 8.33 -20.99
N GLU A 6 6.30 8.73 -20.05
CA GLU A 6 4.89 8.35 -20.07
C GLU A 6 4.07 9.17 -21.08
N THR A 7 4.39 10.45 -21.27
CA THR A 7 3.76 11.31 -22.30
C THR A 7 4.09 10.87 -23.74
N ASN A 8 5.23 10.24 -23.96
CA ASN A 8 5.68 9.82 -25.28
C ASN A 8 4.97 8.55 -25.78
N GLY A 9 4.72 7.56 -24.92
CA GLY A 9 3.96 6.36 -25.32
C GLY A 9 2.50 6.65 -25.71
N GLY A 10 1.90 7.69 -25.13
CA GLY A 10 0.55 8.12 -25.43
C GLY A 10 0.40 8.70 -26.84
N LEU A 11 1.35 9.50 -27.30
CA LEU A 11 1.29 10.11 -28.66
C LEU A 11 1.42 9.05 -29.75
N ARG A 12 2.38 8.14 -29.63
CA ARG A 12 2.58 7.05 -30.57
C ARG A 12 1.33 6.17 -30.68
N ARG A 13 0.68 5.82 -29.58
CA ARG A 13 -0.56 5.03 -29.56
C ARG A 13 -1.71 5.76 -30.24
N LYS A 14 -1.87 7.07 -29.98
CA LYS A 14 -2.88 7.91 -30.65
C LYS A 14 -2.67 7.96 -32.16
N VAL A 15 -1.44 8.19 -32.62
CA VAL A 15 -1.08 8.23 -34.06
C VAL A 15 -1.29 6.86 -34.71
N THR A 16 -0.89 5.76 -34.08
CA THR A 16 -1.11 4.40 -34.60
C THR A 16 -2.60 4.11 -34.80
N TRP A 17 -3.44 4.46 -33.84
CA TRP A 17 -4.87 4.26 -33.93
C TRP A 17 -5.50 5.09 -35.07
N LEU A 18 -5.07 6.33 -35.24
CA LEU A 18 -5.53 7.21 -36.32
C LEU A 18 -5.12 6.72 -37.71
N ILE A 19 -3.89 6.20 -37.85
CA ILE A 19 -3.43 5.56 -39.10
C ILE A 19 -4.30 4.36 -39.45
N GLY A 20 -4.65 3.52 -38.45
CA GLY A 20 -5.55 2.38 -38.63
C GLY A 20 -6.97 2.81 -39.04
N LEU A 21 -7.55 3.81 -38.35
CA LEU A 21 -8.87 4.35 -38.66
C LEU A 21 -8.93 4.94 -40.07
N ARG A 22 -7.88 5.67 -40.49
CA ARG A 22 -7.75 6.21 -41.84
C ARG A 22 -7.74 5.10 -42.92
N ALA A 23 -6.95 4.04 -42.72
CA ALA A 23 -6.89 2.92 -43.62
C ALA A 23 -8.28 2.26 -43.79
N VAL A 24 -8.99 2.07 -42.68
CA VAL A 24 -10.39 1.52 -42.72
C VAL A 24 -11.34 2.46 -43.44
N ALA A 25 -11.29 3.76 -43.15
CA ALA A 25 -12.17 4.77 -43.79
C ALA A 25 -11.96 4.83 -45.28
N VAL A 26 -10.70 4.83 -45.75
CA VAL A 26 -10.36 4.87 -47.17
C VAL A 26 -10.81 3.59 -47.88
N THR A 27 -10.57 2.43 -47.24
CA THR A 27 -11.02 1.13 -47.79
C THR A 27 -12.53 1.08 -47.92
N ALA A 28 -13.26 1.59 -46.92
CA ALA A 28 -14.71 1.64 -46.94
C ALA A 28 -15.24 2.58 -48.06
N LEU A 29 -14.62 3.77 -48.21
CA LEU A 29 -14.97 4.74 -49.25
C LEU A 29 -14.72 4.18 -50.67
N LEU A 30 -13.56 3.57 -50.90
CA LEU A 30 -13.23 2.94 -52.19
C LEU A 30 -14.12 1.75 -52.45
N GLY A 31 -14.41 0.91 -51.46
CA GLY A 31 -15.33 -0.18 -51.55
C GLY A 31 -16.74 0.28 -51.89
N ALA A 32 -17.23 1.33 -51.25
CA ALA A 32 -18.53 1.91 -51.57
C ALA A 32 -18.59 2.47 -53.01
N ALA A 33 -17.53 3.13 -53.47
CA ALA A 33 -17.45 3.65 -54.84
C ALA A 33 -17.44 2.56 -55.91
N VAL A 34 -16.94 1.37 -55.56
CA VAL A 34 -16.91 0.21 -56.49
C VAL A 34 -18.22 -0.60 -56.42
N LEU A 35 -18.85 -0.73 -55.24
CA LEU A 35 -19.99 -1.63 -54.99
C LEU A 35 -21.34 -0.96 -55.21
N LEU A 36 -21.47 0.37 -55.06
CA LEU A 36 -22.73 1.09 -55.25
C LEU A 36 -22.91 1.33 -56.77
N PRO A 37 -23.89 0.67 -57.44
CA PRO A 37 -24.15 0.90 -58.84
C PRO A 37 -24.83 2.28 -58.97
N GLY A 38 -24.22 3.20 -59.74
CA GLY A 38 -24.90 4.37 -60.23
C GLY A 38 -26.09 3.96 -61.09
N ASN A 39 -27.23 4.74 -61.03
CA ASN A 39 -28.46 4.52 -61.69
C ASN A 39 -28.31 4.21 -63.21
N GLU A 40 -29.03 3.21 -63.59
CA GLU A 40 -29.33 2.63 -64.92
C GLU A 40 -28.71 3.33 -66.16
N GLY A 41 -27.77 2.67 -66.83
CA GLY A 41 -27.45 2.88 -68.24
C GLY A 41 -25.98 3.04 -68.62
N ALA A 42 -25.14 3.55 -67.78
CA ALA A 42 -23.71 3.60 -67.95
C ALA A 42 -23.02 3.34 -66.57
N ARG A 43 -22.33 2.23 -66.45
CA ARG A 43 -21.40 2.04 -65.35
C ARG A 43 -20.28 3.08 -65.52
N PRO A 44 -20.26 4.19 -64.79
CA PRO A 44 -19.07 4.99 -64.78
C PRO A 44 -17.99 4.17 -64.06
N ARG A 45 -17.00 3.70 -64.80
CA ARG A 45 -15.75 3.19 -64.18
C ARG A 45 -15.28 4.33 -63.28
N PRO A 46 -14.86 4.02 -62.04
CA PRO A 46 -14.26 5.03 -61.19
C PRO A 46 -13.19 5.72 -62.03
N SER A 47 -13.21 7.04 -62.13
CA SER A 47 -12.26 7.79 -62.95
C SER A 47 -10.85 7.42 -62.46
N ASP A 48 -9.90 7.30 -63.39
CA ASP A 48 -8.50 7.00 -63.04
C ASP A 48 -7.96 7.90 -61.95
N ALA A 49 -8.51 9.14 -61.86
CA ALA A 49 -8.18 10.12 -60.83
C ALA A 49 -8.62 9.67 -59.42
N ILE A 50 -9.82 9.05 -59.26
CA ILE A 50 -10.30 8.52 -57.95
C ILE A 50 -9.42 7.36 -57.50
N LEU A 51 -9.06 6.47 -58.42
CA LEU A 51 -8.15 5.34 -58.15
C LEU A 51 -6.76 5.84 -57.78
N ALA A 52 -6.22 6.85 -58.48
CA ALA A 52 -4.92 7.46 -58.16
C ALA A 52 -4.91 8.12 -56.81
N LEU A 53 -5.99 8.82 -56.38
CA LEU A 53 -6.14 9.41 -55.05
C LEU A 53 -6.23 8.37 -53.93
N GLY A 54 -6.92 7.26 -54.21
CA GLY A 54 -6.95 6.08 -53.33
C GLY A 54 -5.56 5.47 -53.13
N ALA A 55 -4.83 5.24 -54.24
CA ALA A 55 -3.45 4.75 -54.18
C ALA A 55 -2.49 5.73 -53.43
N LEU A 56 -2.64 7.03 -53.65
CA LEU A 56 -1.91 8.06 -52.92
C LEU A 56 -2.20 8.03 -51.41
N THR A 57 -3.46 7.80 -51.04
CA THR A 57 -3.82 7.72 -49.60
C THR A 57 -3.19 6.52 -48.92
N TYR A 58 -3.13 5.34 -49.59
CA TYR A 58 -2.44 4.17 -49.07
C TYR A 58 -0.92 4.39 -48.99
N LEU A 59 -0.33 5.05 -49.99
CA LEU A 59 1.10 5.42 -49.97
C LEU A 59 1.43 6.33 -48.81
N LEU A 60 0.62 7.38 -48.56
CA LEU A 60 0.77 8.27 -47.41
C LEU A 60 0.58 7.51 -46.08
N THR A 61 -0.38 6.59 -46.00
CA THR A 61 -0.60 5.76 -44.81
C THR A 61 0.62 4.88 -44.52
N ALA A 62 1.21 4.27 -45.54
CA ALA A 62 2.45 3.49 -45.40
C ALA A 62 3.64 4.36 -44.97
N LEU A 63 3.76 5.56 -45.53
CA LEU A 63 4.77 6.53 -45.15
C LEU A 63 4.65 6.98 -43.70
N TYR A 64 3.41 7.22 -43.23
CA TYR A 64 3.14 7.57 -41.83
C TYR A 64 3.47 6.40 -40.89
N ALA A 65 3.13 5.16 -41.28
CA ALA A 65 3.53 3.99 -40.51
C ALA A 65 5.05 3.84 -40.42
N ALA A 66 5.80 4.10 -41.51
CA ALA A 66 7.25 4.07 -41.52
C ALA A 66 7.92 5.16 -40.66
N THR A 67 7.27 6.34 -40.58
CA THR A 67 7.78 7.49 -39.80
C THR A 67 7.35 7.41 -38.31
N LEU A 68 6.49 6.47 -37.90
CA LEU A 68 5.96 6.33 -36.53
C LEU A 68 7.07 6.27 -35.46
N ARG A 69 8.20 5.62 -35.78
CA ARG A 69 9.36 5.52 -34.88
C ARG A 69 10.06 6.85 -34.61
N TYR A 70 9.86 7.85 -35.47
CA TYR A 70 10.47 9.16 -35.38
C TYR A 70 9.56 10.22 -34.80
N VAL A 71 8.26 9.96 -34.67
CA VAL A 71 7.23 10.93 -34.21
C VAL A 71 7.53 11.45 -32.81
N GLU A 72 8.08 10.60 -31.92
CA GLU A 72 8.44 10.99 -30.56
C GLU A 72 9.62 11.96 -30.51
N ARG A 73 10.54 11.83 -31.49
CA ARG A 73 11.74 12.68 -31.58
C ARG A 73 11.47 13.99 -32.30
N TRP A 74 10.56 13.97 -33.31
CA TRP A 74 10.31 15.09 -34.21
C TRP A 74 8.81 15.38 -34.31
N ARG A 75 8.32 16.18 -33.38
CA ARG A 75 6.88 16.51 -33.25
C ARG A 75 6.30 17.19 -34.49
N TRP A 76 7.08 17.97 -35.24
CA TRP A 76 6.66 18.60 -36.49
C TRP A 76 6.21 17.60 -37.56
N LEU A 77 6.61 16.31 -37.45
CA LEU A 77 6.13 15.26 -38.37
C LEU A 77 4.59 15.11 -38.29
N VAL A 78 4.01 15.29 -37.12
CA VAL A 78 2.55 15.25 -36.94
C VAL A 78 1.89 16.41 -37.66
N ASP A 79 2.47 17.61 -37.59
CA ASP A 79 1.97 18.80 -38.27
C ASP A 79 1.95 18.61 -39.78
N VAL A 80 3.04 18.04 -40.32
CA VAL A 80 3.17 17.73 -41.75
C VAL A 80 2.18 16.65 -42.17
N GLN A 81 2.01 15.59 -41.37
CA GLN A 81 1.05 14.52 -41.66
C GLN A 81 -0.37 15.07 -41.78
N VAL A 82 -0.79 15.88 -40.80
CA VAL A 82 -2.15 16.46 -40.80
C VAL A 82 -2.33 17.47 -41.93
N ALA A 83 -1.31 18.28 -42.26
CA ALA A 83 -1.34 19.18 -43.39
C ALA A 83 -1.44 18.44 -44.73
N LEU A 84 -0.71 17.34 -44.92
CA LEU A 84 -0.82 16.48 -46.09
C LEU A 84 -2.21 15.84 -46.19
N ASP A 85 -2.83 15.47 -45.07
CA ASP A 85 -4.20 14.97 -45.05
C ASP A 85 -5.20 16.03 -45.51
N ALA A 86 -5.04 17.26 -45.06
CA ALA A 86 -5.87 18.36 -45.54
C ALA A 86 -5.68 18.64 -47.05
N ALA A 87 -4.43 18.57 -47.54
CA ALA A 87 -4.10 18.69 -48.97
C ALA A 87 -4.68 17.55 -49.80
N LEU A 88 -4.67 16.32 -49.27
CA LEU A 88 -5.30 15.17 -49.92
C LEU A 88 -6.82 15.35 -50.04
N VAL A 89 -7.49 15.79 -48.98
CA VAL A 89 -8.93 16.13 -49.03
C VAL A 89 -9.20 17.24 -50.05
N ALA A 90 -8.34 18.26 -50.11
CA ALA A 90 -8.43 19.30 -51.12
C ALA A 90 -8.36 18.72 -52.55
N ALA A 91 -7.43 17.78 -52.81
CA ALA A 91 -7.36 17.12 -54.10
C ALA A 91 -8.63 16.27 -54.44
N ILE A 92 -9.17 15.58 -53.44
CA ILE A 92 -10.45 14.85 -53.59
C ILE A 92 -11.57 15.82 -53.95
N VAL A 93 -11.73 16.93 -53.23
CA VAL A 93 -12.74 17.96 -53.49
C VAL A 93 -12.59 18.54 -54.90
N LEU A 94 -11.36 18.81 -55.35
CA LEU A 94 -11.08 19.34 -56.67
C LEU A 94 -11.53 18.38 -57.77
N VAL A 95 -11.21 17.07 -57.66
CA VAL A 95 -11.52 16.04 -58.64
C VAL A 95 -13.03 15.71 -58.66
N THR A 96 -13.72 15.84 -57.53
CA THR A 96 -15.16 15.49 -57.40
C THR A 96 -16.12 16.62 -57.67
N GLY A 97 -15.62 17.79 -58.15
CA GLY A 97 -16.47 18.89 -58.61
C GLY A 97 -16.28 20.22 -57.90
N GLY A 98 -15.26 20.36 -57.03
CA GLY A 98 -14.92 21.60 -56.36
C GLY A 98 -16.03 22.15 -55.48
N VAL A 99 -16.63 23.29 -55.87
CA VAL A 99 -17.71 23.94 -55.09
C VAL A 99 -18.97 23.07 -54.96
N SER A 100 -19.26 22.24 -55.95
CA SER A 100 -20.42 21.32 -55.98
C SER A 100 -20.11 19.95 -55.36
N SER A 101 -18.91 19.75 -54.83
CA SER A 101 -18.48 18.48 -54.27
C SER A 101 -19.06 18.26 -52.86
N TYR A 102 -19.72 17.12 -52.68
CA TYR A 102 -20.13 16.64 -51.35
C TYR A 102 -18.96 16.25 -50.47
N ALA A 103 -17.76 16.07 -51.06
CA ALA A 103 -16.55 15.67 -50.37
C ALA A 103 -15.95 16.84 -49.50
N ALA A 104 -16.49 18.06 -49.63
CA ALA A 104 -16.01 19.20 -48.78
C ALA A 104 -16.14 18.91 -47.28
N SER A 105 -17.14 18.16 -46.86
CA SER A 105 -17.31 17.72 -45.47
C SER A 105 -16.17 16.85 -44.93
N LEU A 106 -15.41 16.19 -45.81
CA LEU A 106 -14.23 15.35 -45.41
C LEU A 106 -13.12 16.19 -44.76
N PHE A 107 -13.07 17.49 -44.95
CA PHE A 107 -12.12 18.36 -44.21
C PHE A 107 -12.32 18.30 -42.70
N ALA A 108 -13.49 17.88 -42.21
CA ALA A 108 -13.70 17.63 -40.78
C ALA A 108 -12.76 16.55 -40.22
N ILE A 109 -12.33 15.57 -41.04
CA ILE A 109 -11.44 14.47 -40.59
C ILE A 109 -10.04 14.98 -40.19
N PRO A 110 -9.25 15.68 -41.03
CA PRO A 110 -7.98 16.23 -40.61
C PRO A 110 -8.12 17.25 -39.47
N VAL A 111 -9.21 18.01 -39.40
CA VAL A 111 -9.50 18.97 -38.30
C VAL A 111 -9.70 18.19 -36.98
N MET A 112 -10.49 17.13 -36.98
CA MET A 112 -10.68 16.28 -35.80
C MET A 112 -9.39 15.60 -35.39
N THR A 113 -8.61 15.08 -36.35
CA THR A 113 -7.32 14.44 -36.11
C THR A 113 -6.35 15.40 -35.44
N ALA A 114 -6.23 16.61 -35.95
CA ALA A 114 -5.39 17.66 -35.34
C ALA A 114 -5.87 18.03 -33.93
N SER A 115 -7.17 18.12 -33.72
CA SER A 115 -7.77 18.41 -32.40
C SER A 115 -7.46 17.34 -31.35
N VAL A 116 -7.45 16.06 -31.76
CA VAL A 116 -7.14 14.92 -30.86
C VAL A 116 -5.64 14.85 -30.56
N LEU A 117 -4.77 15.14 -31.52
CA LEU A 117 -3.32 15.05 -31.37
C LEU A 117 -2.69 16.28 -30.72
N GLN A 118 -3.17 17.48 -31.09
CA GLN A 118 -2.57 18.76 -30.72
C GLN A 118 -3.53 19.67 -29.94
N GLN A 119 -4.65 19.12 -29.49
CA GLN A 119 -5.68 19.83 -28.75
C GLN A 119 -6.30 20.99 -29.56
N ARG A 120 -6.91 21.96 -28.89
CA ARG A 120 -7.63 23.06 -29.50
C ARG A 120 -6.79 23.91 -30.51
N ARG A 121 -5.51 24.14 -30.20
CA ARG A 121 -4.64 24.95 -31.07
C ARG A 121 -4.39 24.31 -32.42
N GLY A 122 -4.07 23.02 -32.44
CA GLY A 122 -3.85 22.27 -33.66
C GLY A 122 -5.12 22.17 -34.51
N GLY A 123 -6.27 21.88 -33.86
CA GLY A 123 -7.56 21.84 -34.55
C GLY A 123 -7.93 23.14 -35.27
N VAL A 124 -7.76 24.30 -34.60
CA VAL A 124 -8.05 25.64 -35.18
C VAL A 124 -7.09 25.95 -36.31
N LEU A 125 -5.81 25.63 -36.20
CA LEU A 125 -4.82 25.85 -37.28
C LEU A 125 -5.19 25.07 -38.56
N VAL A 126 -5.53 23.76 -38.37
CA VAL A 126 -5.91 22.91 -39.49
C VAL A 126 -7.29 23.28 -40.08
N ALA A 127 -8.24 23.74 -39.26
CA ALA A 127 -9.49 24.32 -39.74
C ALA A 127 -9.25 25.56 -40.61
N GLY A 128 -8.35 26.46 -40.16
CA GLY A 128 -7.93 27.61 -40.96
C GLY A 128 -7.28 27.21 -42.29
N LEU A 129 -6.38 26.21 -42.25
CA LEU A 129 -5.77 25.67 -43.48
C LEU A 129 -6.83 25.07 -44.41
N SER A 130 -7.81 24.32 -43.87
CA SER A 130 -8.92 23.73 -44.64
C SER A 130 -9.79 24.77 -45.29
N ILE A 131 -10.08 25.88 -44.59
CA ILE A 131 -10.84 27.03 -45.14
C ILE A 131 -10.07 27.66 -46.29
N VAL A 132 -8.76 27.88 -46.13
CA VAL A 132 -7.92 28.47 -47.19
C VAL A 132 -7.82 27.55 -48.40
N LEU A 133 -7.64 26.26 -48.20
CA LEU A 133 -7.57 25.27 -49.27
C LEU A 133 -8.91 25.18 -50.04
N TYR A 134 -10.04 25.07 -49.33
CA TYR A 134 -11.36 24.97 -49.94
C TYR A 134 -11.76 26.26 -50.65
N GLY A 135 -11.58 27.42 -50.00
CA GLY A 135 -11.82 28.74 -50.59
C GLY A 135 -10.92 28.99 -51.80
N GLY A 136 -9.66 28.57 -51.73
CA GLY A 136 -8.69 28.66 -52.87
C GLY A 136 -9.14 27.83 -54.08
N ILE A 137 -9.62 26.62 -53.88
CA ILE A 137 -10.19 25.75 -54.96
C ILE A 137 -11.38 26.46 -55.62
N VAL A 138 -12.32 26.96 -54.81
CA VAL A 138 -13.51 27.67 -55.31
C VAL A 138 -13.12 28.94 -56.06
N ALA A 139 -12.23 29.75 -55.53
CA ALA A 139 -11.75 30.95 -56.20
C ALA A 139 -11.04 30.63 -57.53
N ALA A 140 -10.20 29.59 -57.57
CA ALA A 140 -9.51 29.17 -58.78
C ALA A 140 -10.46 28.61 -59.86
N GLN A 141 -11.57 27.98 -59.47
CA GLN A 141 -12.63 27.54 -60.39
C GLN A 141 -13.32 28.75 -61.05
N TYR A 142 -13.67 29.79 -60.29
CA TYR A 142 -14.32 30.99 -60.83
C TYR A 142 -13.34 31.84 -61.66
N ALA A 143 -12.04 31.78 -61.34
CA ALA A 143 -11.01 32.44 -62.15
C ALA A 143 -10.64 31.69 -63.45
N ASN A 144 -11.27 30.53 -63.68
CA ASN A 144 -10.97 29.61 -64.81
C ASN A 144 -9.51 29.20 -64.86
N ALA A 145 -8.79 29.23 -63.69
CA ALA A 145 -7.36 28.96 -63.55
C ALA A 145 -7.05 27.46 -63.55
N LEU A 146 -8.04 26.62 -63.35
CA LEU A 146 -7.88 25.15 -63.18
C LEU A 146 -8.08 24.37 -64.50
N GLY A 147 -8.45 25.05 -65.56
CA GLY A 147 -8.55 24.45 -66.94
C GLY A 147 -9.26 23.12 -66.94
N GLY A 148 -9.74 22.35 -67.20
CA GLY A 148 -10.42 21.06 -67.16
C GLY A 148 -10.10 20.12 -66.02
N LEU A 149 -9.30 20.54 -65.00
CA LEU A 149 -9.00 19.72 -63.82
C LEU A 149 -10.14 19.61 -62.85
N ALA A 150 -11.02 20.63 -62.78
CA ALA A 150 -12.21 20.63 -61.94
C ALA A 150 -13.30 19.76 -62.61
N GLY A 151 -13.79 18.75 -61.92
CA GLY A 151 -14.89 17.89 -62.41
C GLY A 151 -14.47 16.75 -63.30
N VAL A 152 -13.18 16.34 -63.31
CA VAL A 152 -12.70 15.16 -64.04
C VAL A 152 -13.47 13.89 -63.70
N ALA A 153 -13.99 13.80 -62.47
CA ALA A 153 -14.78 12.65 -62.03
C ALA A 153 -16.29 12.76 -62.33
N SER A 154 -16.79 13.95 -62.74
CA SER A 154 -18.20 14.18 -63.03
C SER A 154 -18.33 15.01 -64.32
N PRO A 155 -18.15 14.37 -65.50
CA PRO A 155 -18.40 15.01 -66.80
C PRO A 155 -19.87 15.41 -66.91
N GLY A 156 -20.18 16.71 -66.88
CA GLY A 156 -21.53 17.22 -66.99
C GLY A 156 -21.87 18.37 -66.01
N SER A 157 -21.02 18.70 -65.08
CA SER A 157 -21.22 19.85 -64.17
C SER A 157 -20.46 21.08 -64.66
N GLU A 158 -20.57 21.43 -65.95
CA GLU A 158 -19.94 22.63 -66.51
C GLU A 158 -20.62 23.94 -66.03
N VAL A 159 -21.78 23.84 -65.37
CA VAL A 159 -22.49 25.03 -64.86
C VAL A 159 -22.07 25.30 -63.42
N LEU A 160 -21.17 26.26 -63.26
CA LEU A 160 -20.82 26.74 -61.93
C LEU A 160 -22.06 27.37 -61.26
N PRO A 161 -22.33 27.12 -59.98
CA PRO A 161 -23.43 27.75 -59.27
C PRO A 161 -23.18 29.28 -59.22
N PRO A 162 -24.19 30.11 -58.99
CA PRO A 162 -24.02 31.54 -58.80
C PRO A 162 -22.97 31.85 -57.76
N SER A 163 -22.12 32.87 -57.96
CA SER A 163 -21.05 33.23 -57.07
C SER A 163 -21.50 33.43 -55.61
N ARG A 164 -22.74 33.86 -55.43
CA ARG A 164 -23.37 34.03 -54.11
C ARG A 164 -23.53 32.68 -53.39
N ASP A 165 -23.96 31.65 -54.07
CA ASP A 165 -24.16 30.32 -53.51
C ASP A 165 -22.82 29.63 -53.21
N ALA A 166 -21.82 29.88 -54.06
CA ALA A 166 -20.45 29.40 -53.82
C ALA A 166 -19.85 30.07 -52.55
N LEU A 167 -20.01 31.38 -52.39
CA LEU A 167 -19.55 32.10 -51.20
C LEU A 167 -20.27 31.61 -49.95
N PHE A 168 -21.59 31.38 -50.05
CA PHE A 168 -22.37 30.79 -48.95
C PHE A 168 -21.85 29.38 -48.57
N SER A 169 -21.55 28.52 -49.54
CA SER A 169 -20.98 27.20 -49.31
C SER A 169 -19.63 27.25 -48.60
N VAL A 170 -18.74 28.18 -49.05
CA VAL A 170 -17.44 28.36 -48.39
C VAL A 170 -17.61 28.86 -46.94
N ALA A 171 -18.49 29.79 -46.73
CA ALA A 171 -18.77 30.34 -45.39
C ALA A 171 -19.37 29.27 -44.46
N LEU A 172 -20.37 28.50 -44.94
CA LEU A 172 -21.02 27.45 -44.17
C LEU A 172 -20.05 26.35 -43.78
N ASN A 173 -19.27 25.82 -44.75
CA ASN A 173 -18.26 24.83 -44.49
C ASN A 173 -17.17 25.33 -43.54
N GLY A 174 -16.71 26.58 -43.74
CA GLY A 174 -15.72 27.22 -42.88
C GLY A 174 -16.19 27.34 -41.43
N VAL A 175 -17.41 27.76 -41.19
CA VAL A 175 -18.01 27.76 -39.85
C VAL A 175 -18.09 26.34 -39.29
N GLY A 176 -18.48 25.34 -40.13
CA GLY A 176 -18.53 23.96 -39.77
C GLY A 176 -17.14 23.40 -39.32
N PHE A 177 -16.10 23.72 -40.08
CA PHE A 177 -14.74 23.27 -39.73
C PHE A 177 -14.25 23.90 -38.40
N LEU A 178 -14.55 25.19 -38.18
CA LEU A 178 -14.21 25.84 -36.90
C LEU A 178 -15.02 25.26 -35.75
N ALA A 179 -16.31 25.01 -35.93
CA ALA A 179 -17.15 24.36 -34.91
C ALA A 179 -16.62 22.98 -34.54
N VAL A 180 -16.25 22.15 -35.53
CA VAL A 180 -15.65 20.84 -35.31
C VAL A 180 -14.31 20.97 -34.57
N ALA A 181 -13.45 21.92 -34.93
CA ALA A 181 -12.18 22.17 -34.27
C ALA A 181 -12.35 22.52 -32.80
N VAL A 182 -13.28 23.43 -32.50
CA VAL A 182 -13.55 23.89 -31.12
C VAL A 182 -14.15 22.74 -30.29
N LEU A 183 -15.16 22.04 -30.84
CA LEU A 183 -15.84 20.96 -30.12
C LEU A 183 -14.92 19.76 -29.88
N ALA A 184 -14.21 19.27 -30.93
CA ALA A 184 -13.28 18.16 -30.82
C ALA A 184 -12.10 18.51 -29.91
N GLY A 185 -11.56 19.74 -30.01
CA GLY A 185 -10.50 20.20 -29.13
C GLY A 185 -10.93 20.30 -27.67
N TYR A 186 -12.12 20.83 -27.39
CA TYR A 186 -12.69 20.85 -26.04
C TYR A 186 -12.89 19.45 -25.48
N LEU A 187 -13.45 18.55 -26.28
CA LEU A 187 -13.66 17.16 -25.86
C LEU A 187 -12.36 16.45 -25.57
N ALA A 188 -11.34 16.63 -26.44
CA ALA A 188 -10.01 16.03 -26.24
C ALA A 188 -9.33 16.53 -24.96
N GLU A 189 -9.38 17.84 -24.70
CA GLU A 189 -8.83 18.44 -23.48
C GLU A 189 -9.57 17.94 -22.22
N ASN A 190 -10.90 17.83 -22.29
CA ASN A 190 -11.71 17.39 -21.15
C ASN A 190 -11.46 15.91 -20.82
N LEU A 191 -11.40 15.04 -21.84
CA LEU A 191 -11.08 13.61 -21.64
C LEU A 191 -9.70 13.44 -21.03
N GLU A 192 -8.71 14.19 -21.48
CA GLU A 192 -7.36 14.12 -20.93
C GLU A 192 -7.31 14.61 -19.47
N ARG A 193 -8.07 15.67 -19.15
CA ARG A 193 -8.19 16.18 -17.78
C ARG A 193 -8.86 15.19 -16.83
N VAL A 194 -9.94 14.55 -17.29
CA VAL A 194 -10.63 13.51 -16.51
C VAL A 194 -9.74 12.29 -16.31
N GLY A 195 -9.02 11.86 -17.37
CA GLY A 195 -8.07 10.75 -17.28
C GLY A 195 -6.99 11.00 -16.23
N ARG A 196 -6.37 12.19 -16.24
CA ARG A 196 -5.36 12.57 -15.24
C ARG A 196 -5.91 12.57 -13.81
N ARG A 197 -7.09 13.17 -13.59
CA ARG A 197 -7.72 13.16 -12.26
C ARG A 197 -8.03 11.76 -11.74
N LEU A 198 -8.45 10.86 -12.63
CA LEU A 198 -8.72 9.48 -12.26
C LEU A 198 -7.44 8.75 -11.84
N GLU A 199 -6.35 8.98 -12.55
CA GLU A 199 -5.04 8.41 -12.24
C GLU A 199 -4.49 8.95 -10.92
N GLU A 200 -4.55 10.28 -10.70
CA GLU A 200 -4.19 10.92 -9.44
C GLU A 200 -5.00 10.36 -8.26
N ALA A 201 -6.33 10.28 -8.40
CA ALA A 201 -7.20 9.72 -7.36
C ALA A 201 -6.91 8.23 -7.08
N SER A 202 -6.63 7.44 -8.12
CA SER A 202 -6.26 6.03 -7.97
C SER A 202 -4.95 5.86 -7.21
N THR A 203 -3.95 6.70 -7.51
CA THR A 203 -2.66 6.70 -6.82
C THR A 203 -2.82 7.11 -5.34
N GLU A 204 -3.59 8.18 -5.09
CA GLU A 204 -3.86 8.64 -3.72
C GLU A 204 -4.57 7.57 -2.88
N ILE A 205 -5.56 6.86 -3.45
CA ILE A 205 -6.23 5.73 -2.77
C ILE A 205 -5.23 4.62 -2.47
N ALA A 206 -4.35 4.26 -3.42
CA ALA A 206 -3.34 3.23 -3.21
C ALA A 206 -2.34 3.60 -2.11
N ASP A 207 -1.89 4.87 -2.09
CA ASP A 207 -0.97 5.40 -1.07
C ASP A 207 -1.62 5.42 0.32
N LEU A 208 -2.88 5.87 0.41
CA LEU A 208 -3.65 5.85 1.68
C LEU A 208 -3.85 4.42 2.20
N GLN A 209 -4.15 3.47 1.33
CA GLN A 209 -4.28 2.06 1.71
C GLN A 209 -2.94 1.47 2.18
N ALA A 210 -1.85 1.77 1.50
CA ALA A 210 -0.51 1.34 1.88
C ALA A 210 -0.10 1.95 3.23
N PHE A 211 -0.34 3.25 3.42
CA PHE A 211 -0.09 3.95 4.68
C PHE A 211 -0.91 3.37 5.84
N SER A 212 -2.22 3.18 5.66
CA SER A 212 -3.09 2.59 6.68
C SER A 212 -2.61 1.19 7.09
N ARG A 213 -2.26 0.35 6.12
CA ARG A 213 -1.70 -0.99 6.39
C ARG A 213 -0.38 -0.91 7.14
N HIS A 214 0.51 -0.01 6.74
CA HIS A 214 1.80 0.18 7.41
C HIS A 214 1.63 0.64 8.87
N VAL A 215 0.72 1.58 9.14
CA VAL A 215 0.39 2.02 10.51
C VAL A 215 -0.13 0.85 11.35
N ILE A 216 -1.06 0.07 10.82
CA ILE A 216 -1.63 -1.10 11.53
C ILE A 216 -0.54 -2.14 11.83
N ASP A 217 0.36 -2.41 10.88
CA ASP A 217 1.44 -3.40 11.05
C ASP A 217 2.59 -2.91 11.95
N SER A 218 2.74 -1.58 12.13
CA SER A 218 3.75 -1.00 13.03
C SER A 218 3.32 -0.98 14.51
N LEU A 219 2.05 -1.26 14.80
CA LEU A 219 1.57 -1.35 16.18
C LEU A 219 2.26 -2.51 16.91
N THR A 220 2.76 -2.23 18.12
CA THR A 220 3.40 -3.24 18.99
C THR A 220 2.40 -4.21 19.62
N GLY A 221 1.12 -3.81 19.70
CA GLY A 221 0.02 -4.63 20.16
C GLY A 221 -0.66 -5.40 19.05
N GLY A 222 -1.16 -6.60 19.35
CA GLY A 222 -2.03 -7.36 18.46
C GLY A 222 -3.32 -6.60 18.20
N LEU A 223 -3.70 -6.47 16.92
CA LEU A 223 -4.95 -5.88 16.49
C LEU A 223 -5.68 -6.89 15.59
N ALA A 224 -6.95 -7.15 15.93
CA ALA A 224 -7.86 -7.89 15.08
C ALA A 224 -9.17 -7.11 14.94
N THR A 225 -9.67 -6.96 13.71
CA THR A 225 -11.03 -6.44 13.49
C THR A 225 -11.94 -7.57 13.03
N THR A 226 -13.22 -7.44 13.34
CA THR A 226 -14.21 -8.45 12.97
C THR A 226 -15.44 -7.81 12.33
N ASP A 227 -16.23 -8.63 11.67
CA ASP A 227 -17.60 -8.30 11.30
C ASP A 227 -18.55 -8.35 12.52
N ARG A 228 -19.83 -8.05 12.30
CA ARG A 228 -20.90 -8.14 13.34
C ARG A 228 -21.06 -9.55 13.92
N SER A 229 -20.70 -10.59 13.14
CA SER A 229 -20.77 -11.99 13.58
C SER A 229 -19.51 -12.45 14.34
N GLY A 230 -18.54 -11.56 14.54
CA GLY A 230 -17.26 -11.84 15.19
C GLY A 230 -16.27 -12.63 14.34
N ARG A 231 -16.42 -12.66 13.02
CA ARG A 231 -15.44 -13.25 12.11
C ARG A 231 -14.31 -12.25 11.83
N VAL A 232 -13.08 -12.70 11.93
CA VAL A 232 -11.88 -11.87 11.74
C VAL A 232 -11.80 -11.37 10.30
N LEU A 233 -11.72 -10.05 10.15
CA LEU A 233 -11.50 -9.35 8.88
C LEU A 233 -10.03 -8.98 8.70
N THR A 234 -9.40 -8.38 9.74
CA THR A 234 -8.00 -8.02 9.74
C THR A 234 -7.28 -8.63 10.94
N PHE A 235 -5.99 -8.94 10.76
CA PHE A 235 -5.13 -9.49 11.80
C PHE A 235 -3.72 -8.98 11.53
N ASN A 236 -3.19 -8.07 12.37
CA ASN A 236 -1.93 -7.40 12.11
C ASN A 236 -0.72 -8.30 12.41
N ARG A 237 0.46 -7.81 12.04
CA ARG A 237 1.72 -8.53 12.24
C ARG A 237 2.00 -8.84 13.72
N ALA A 238 1.71 -7.89 14.63
CA ALA A 238 1.90 -8.09 16.06
C ALA A 238 0.95 -9.16 16.60
N ALA A 239 -0.29 -9.22 16.13
CA ALA A 239 -1.25 -10.26 16.50
C ALA A 239 -0.72 -11.66 16.12
N THR A 240 -0.14 -11.80 14.92
CA THR A 240 0.51 -13.05 14.49
C THR A 240 1.70 -13.39 15.38
N ALA A 241 2.55 -12.42 15.72
CA ALA A 241 3.73 -12.65 16.57
C ALA A 241 3.35 -13.06 18.00
N ILE A 242 2.31 -12.46 18.58
CA ILE A 242 1.82 -12.76 19.93
C ILE A 242 1.15 -14.13 19.98
N THR A 243 0.20 -14.39 19.07
CA THR A 243 -0.64 -15.61 19.13
C THR A 243 0.00 -16.83 18.48
N GLY A 244 0.95 -16.63 17.56
CA GLY A 244 1.50 -17.70 16.73
C GLY A 244 0.54 -18.17 15.62
N VAL A 245 -0.60 -17.50 15.42
CA VAL A 245 -1.56 -17.80 14.37
C VAL A 245 -1.31 -16.86 13.19
N SER A 246 -1.18 -17.39 11.97
CA SER A 246 -0.96 -16.55 10.80
C SER A 246 -2.21 -15.75 10.43
N ALA A 247 -2.04 -14.56 9.84
CA ALA A 247 -3.18 -13.73 9.43
C ALA A 247 -4.14 -14.47 8.46
N PRO A 248 -3.67 -15.23 7.44
CA PRO A 248 -4.56 -16.03 6.58
C PRO A 248 -5.32 -17.11 7.35
N ASP A 249 -4.70 -17.72 8.38
CA ASP A 249 -5.35 -18.73 9.19
C ASP A 249 -6.38 -18.16 10.17
N ALA A 250 -6.20 -16.92 10.60
CA ALA A 250 -7.14 -16.22 11.47
C ALA A 250 -8.34 -15.69 10.70
N GLN A 251 -8.13 -15.20 9.49
CA GLN A 251 -9.15 -14.53 8.67
C GLN A 251 -10.36 -15.43 8.38
N GLY A 252 -11.57 -14.87 8.52
CA GLY A 252 -12.84 -15.58 8.37
C GLY A 252 -13.21 -16.51 9.52
N LYS A 253 -12.28 -16.81 10.44
CA LYS A 253 -12.58 -17.59 11.65
C LYS A 253 -13.17 -16.71 12.75
N ALA A 254 -13.90 -17.32 13.64
CA ALA A 254 -14.45 -16.63 14.78
C ALA A 254 -13.33 -16.20 15.76
N VAL A 255 -13.29 -14.92 16.12
CA VAL A 255 -12.23 -14.32 16.95
C VAL A 255 -12.11 -15.00 18.32
N TRP A 256 -13.21 -15.45 18.92
CA TRP A 256 -13.19 -16.20 20.19
C TRP A 256 -12.51 -17.56 20.10
N ARG A 257 -12.44 -18.17 18.90
CA ARG A 257 -11.63 -19.38 18.67
C ARG A 257 -10.16 -19.04 18.50
N VAL A 258 -9.88 -17.98 17.74
CA VAL A 258 -8.51 -17.52 17.47
C VAL A 258 -7.82 -17.07 18.76
N LEU A 259 -8.53 -16.27 19.59
CA LEU A 259 -8.03 -15.74 20.87
C LEU A 259 -8.36 -16.63 22.07
N GLN A 260 -8.96 -17.82 21.87
CA GLN A 260 -9.34 -18.78 22.92
C GLN A 260 -10.18 -18.16 24.05
N LEU A 261 -11.11 -17.25 23.68
CA LEU A 261 -11.91 -16.53 24.67
C LEU A 261 -12.94 -17.47 25.33
N PRO A 262 -13.10 -17.39 26.66
CA PRO A 262 -14.13 -18.13 27.37
C PRO A 262 -15.55 -17.82 26.85
N LEU A 263 -16.47 -18.81 26.92
CA LEU A 263 -17.85 -18.68 26.42
C LEU A 263 -18.61 -17.50 27.05
N ALA A 264 -18.30 -17.15 28.28
CA ALA A 264 -18.91 -15.99 28.96
C ALA A 264 -18.65 -14.67 28.28
N TYR A 265 -17.49 -14.52 27.62
CA TYR A 265 -17.18 -13.30 26.86
C TYR A 265 -17.92 -13.23 25.52
N ARG A 266 -18.20 -14.39 24.91
CA ARG A 266 -18.97 -14.47 23.67
C ARG A 266 -20.42 -14.01 23.85
N ALA A 267 -21.05 -14.43 24.95
CA ALA A 267 -22.44 -14.08 25.24
C ALA A 267 -22.63 -12.60 25.61
N ASN A 268 -21.58 -11.95 26.10
CA ASN A 268 -21.64 -10.57 26.61
C ASN A 268 -20.91 -9.55 25.75
N LEU A 269 -20.45 -9.89 24.54
CA LEU A 269 -19.74 -8.95 23.68
C LEU A 269 -20.58 -7.70 23.37
N ASP A 270 -21.86 -7.88 23.05
CA ASP A 270 -22.75 -6.76 22.79
C ASP A 270 -22.98 -5.93 24.05
N ALA A 271 -23.25 -6.55 25.22
CA ALA A 271 -23.41 -5.85 26.48
C ALA A 271 -22.13 -5.17 26.98
N MET A 272 -20.94 -5.72 26.65
CA MET A 272 -19.65 -5.11 26.97
C MET A 272 -19.38 -3.85 26.16
N VAL A 273 -19.90 -3.80 24.92
CA VAL A 273 -19.70 -2.70 23.99
C VAL A 273 -20.79 -1.64 24.11
N ASP A 274 -22.04 -2.03 24.42
CA ASP A 274 -23.19 -1.11 24.60
C ASP A 274 -23.00 -0.15 25.80
N SER A 275 -22.11 -0.47 26.73
CA SER A 275 -21.72 0.44 27.82
C SER A 275 -20.84 1.61 27.36
N GLY A 276 -20.44 1.67 26.10
CA GLY A 276 -19.58 2.72 25.52
C GLY A 276 -18.17 2.81 26.11
N ARG A 277 -17.79 1.86 26.98
CA ARG A 277 -16.47 1.83 27.64
C ARG A 277 -15.68 0.64 27.16
N ALA A 278 -14.50 0.91 26.60
CA ALA A 278 -13.52 -0.13 26.32
C ALA A 278 -13.20 -0.90 27.62
N ARG A 279 -13.54 -2.18 27.67
CA ARG A 279 -13.28 -3.01 28.86
C ARG A 279 -12.02 -3.82 28.63
N ARG A 280 -11.02 -3.58 29.48
CA ARG A 280 -9.81 -4.40 29.52
C ARG A 280 -10.07 -5.67 30.30
N VAL A 281 -9.73 -6.80 29.72
CA VAL A 281 -9.88 -8.13 30.31
C VAL A 281 -8.56 -8.87 30.13
N GLU A 282 -8.20 -9.65 31.15
CA GLU A 282 -7.03 -10.52 31.07
C GLU A 282 -7.48 -11.96 30.85
N VAL A 283 -6.92 -12.59 29.84
CA VAL A 283 -7.27 -13.97 29.47
C VAL A 283 -5.99 -14.81 29.30
N PRO A 284 -5.96 -16.04 29.86
CA PRO A 284 -4.88 -16.95 29.56
C PRO A 284 -4.99 -17.45 28.13
N TYR A 285 -3.87 -17.49 27.43
CA TYR A 285 -3.77 -17.95 26.06
C TYR A 285 -2.67 -18.99 25.91
N VAL A 286 -2.90 -20.02 25.09
CA VAL A 286 -1.90 -21.03 24.77
C VAL A 286 -1.62 -20.98 23.26
N THR A 287 -0.39 -20.65 22.89
CA THR A 287 0.01 -20.63 21.47
C THR A 287 -0.06 -22.02 20.86
N PRO A 288 -0.16 -22.15 19.53
CA PRO A 288 -0.09 -23.44 18.85
C PRO A 288 1.19 -24.26 19.18
N THR A 289 2.26 -23.57 19.59
CA THR A 289 3.54 -24.19 20.03
C THR A 289 3.56 -24.61 21.51
N GLY A 290 2.44 -24.41 22.25
CA GLY A 290 2.31 -24.78 23.66
C GLY A 290 2.82 -23.72 24.65
N ARG A 291 3.26 -22.52 24.21
CA ARG A 291 3.66 -21.41 25.09
C ARG A 291 2.42 -20.82 25.77
N ARG A 292 2.44 -20.69 27.09
CA ARG A 292 1.39 -20.02 27.86
C ARG A 292 1.66 -18.54 27.98
N LEU A 293 0.67 -17.72 27.69
CA LEU A 293 0.70 -16.25 27.74
C LEU A 293 -0.46 -15.72 28.57
N ASP A 294 -0.24 -14.56 29.19
CA ASP A 294 -1.30 -13.73 29.79
C ASP A 294 -1.62 -12.59 28.81
N LEU A 295 -2.74 -12.66 28.11
CA LEU A 295 -3.15 -11.61 27.18
C LEU A 295 -4.02 -10.57 27.90
N GLY A 296 -3.59 -9.30 27.84
CA GLY A 296 -4.44 -8.15 28.15
C GLY A 296 -5.25 -7.76 26.91
N LEU A 297 -6.55 -8.01 26.91
CA LEU A 297 -7.44 -7.81 25.78
C LEU A 297 -8.36 -6.60 26.03
N THR A 298 -8.55 -5.75 25.02
CA THR A 298 -9.56 -4.68 25.01
C THR A 298 -10.44 -4.85 23.78
N VAL A 299 -11.75 -4.73 23.98
CA VAL A 299 -12.75 -4.81 22.91
C VAL A 299 -13.45 -3.46 22.78
N SER A 300 -13.56 -2.98 21.53
CA SER A 300 -14.23 -1.73 21.18
C SER A 300 -15.15 -1.96 19.98
N PRO A 301 -16.23 -1.17 19.81
CA PRO A 301 -17.06 -1.23 18.62
C PRO A 301 -16.27 -0.71 17.40
N LEU A 302 -16.48 -1.34 16.26
CA LEU A 302 -16.09 -0.83 14.96
C LEU A 302 -17.31 -0.19 14.31
N GLU A 303 -17.31 1.13 14.20
CA GLU A 303 -18.40 1.89 13.59
C GLU A 303 -17.99 2.41 12.22
N THR A 304 -18.89 2.33 11.25
CA THR A 304 -18.73 2.87 9.92
C THR A 304 -20.01 3.61 9.54
N ALA A 305 -19.89 4.88 9.18
CA ALA A 305 -21.03 5.74 8.83
C ALA A 305 -22.14 5.80 9.92
N GLY A 306 -21.76 5.71 11.20
CA GLY A 306 -22.72 5.76 12.32
C GLY A 306 -23.42 4.45 12.63
N GLU A 307 -23.11 3.37 11.91
CA GLU A 307 -23.60 2.03 12.20
C GLU A 307 -22.48 1.12 12.70
N ARG A 308 -22.82 0.20 13.61
CA ARG A 308 -21.88 -0.82 14.07
C ARG A 308 -21.57 -1.79 12.93
N ALA A 309 -20.32 -1.74 12.43
CA ALA A 309 -19.81 -2.64 11.39
C ALA A 309 -19.24 -3.94 11.97
N GLY A 310 -18.79 -3.91 13.24
CA GLY A 310 -18.18 -5.07 13.91
C GLY A 310 -17.49 -4.70 15.21
N PHE A 311 -16.37 -5.35 15.49
CA PHE A 311 -15.59 -5.14 16.71
C PHE A 311 -14.11 -5.01 16.42
N ILE A 312 -13.41 -4.23 17.25
CA ILE A 312 -11.97 -4.10 17.29
C ILE A 312 -11.45 -4.77 18.55
N PHE A 313 -10.56 -5.73 18.40
CA PHE A 313 -9.85 -6.40 19.48
C PHE A 313 -8.40 -5.93 19.48
N THR A 314 -7.98 -5.27 20.56
CA THR A 314 -6.57 -4.95 20.80
C THR A 314 -6.06 -5.78 21.95
N PHE A 315 -4.86 -6.35 21.83
CA PHE A 315 -4.30 -7.20 22.88
C PHE A 315 -2.77 -7.13 22.94
N GLN A 316 -2.26 -7.41 24.13
CA GLN A 316 -0.83 -7.37 24.44
C GLN A 316 -0.45 -8.61 25.27
N ASP A 317 0.77 -9.10 25.09
CA ASP A 317 1.37 -10.12 25.96
C ASP A 317 1.84 -9.43 27.25
N LEU A 318 1.20 -9.75 28.37
CA LEU A 318 1.51 -9.22 29.71
C LEU A 318 2.35 -10.19 30.54
N THR A 319 2.79 -11.31 29.96
CA THR A 319 3.46 -12.39 30.69
C THR A 319 4.73 -11.91 31.39
N ASP A 320 5.59 -11.22 30.65
CA ASP A 320 6.87 -10.71 31.18
C ASP A 320 6.66 -9.55 32.15
N GLU A 321 5.67 -8.67 31.88
CA GLU A 321 5.33 -7.55 32.77
C GLU A 321 4.84 -8.06 34.12
N LYS A 322 3.92 -9.04 34.13
CA LYS A 322 3.43 -9.67 35.34
C LYS A 322 4.52 -10.43 36.10
N ARG A 323 5.43 -11.11 35.38
CA ARG A 323 6.54 -11.79 36.01
C ARG A 323 7.45 -10.79 36.73
N ARG A 324 7.87 -9.72 36.08
CA ARG A 324 8.69 -8.66 36.68
C ARG A 324 8.01 -8.02 37.87
N PHE A 325 6.72 -7.74 37.75
CA PHE A 325 5.94 -7.15 38.86
C PHE A 325 5.94 -8.07 40.10
N ARG A 326 5.72 -9.39 39.91
CA ARG A 326 5.77 -10.37 41.01
C ARG A 326 7.17 -10.48 41.62
N GLU A 327 8.20 -10.50 40.80
CA GLU A 327 9.60 -10.52 41.24
C GLU A 327 9.94 -9.26 42.06
N ASP A 328 9.52 -8.09 41.61
CA ASP A 328 9.73 -6.82 42.32
C ASP A 328 8.95 -6.77 43.65
N GLU A 329 7.71 -7.28 43.65
CA GLU A 329 6.91 -7.37 44.87
C GLU A 329 7.58 -8.30 45.92
N VAL A 330 8.09 -9.43 45.48
CA VAL A 330 8.84 -10.35 46.36
C VAL A 330 10.09 -9.71 46.88
N GLN A 331 10.85 -8.99 46.04
CA GLN A 331 12.07 -8.29 46.47
C GLN A 331 11.76 -7.18 47.47
N LYS A 332 10.68 -6.40 47.25
CA LYS A 332 10.23 -5.38 48.21
C LYS A 332 9.84 -5.97 49.57
N LYS A 333 9.11 -7.09 49.55
CA LYS A 333 8.77 -7.81 50.79
C LYS A 333 10.01 -8.29 51.54
N LEU A 334 10.98 -8.92 50.81
CA LEU A 334 12.22 -9.36 51.39
C LEU A 334 13.06 -8.21 51.94
N ALA A 335 13.13 -7.10 51.27
CA ALA A 335 13.86 -5.92 51.74
C ALA A 335 13.23 -5.38 53.03
N ALA A 336 11.91 -5.26 53.12
CA ALA A 336 11.20 -4.83 54.32
C ALA A 336 11.45 -5.79 55.52
N ILE A 337 11.37 -7.10 55.26
CA ILE A 337 11.69 -8.13 56.23
C ILE A 337 13.17 -8.02 56.70
N GLY A 338 14.10 -7.78 55.76
CA GLY A 338 15.51 -7.60 56.05
C GLY A 338 15.83 -6.43 56.92
N GLU A 339 15.14 -5.31 56.75
CA GLU A 339 15.30 -4.11 57.57
C GLU A 339 14.83 -4.35 59.02
N MET A 340 13.64 -4.93 59.19
CA MET A 340 13.11 -5.32 60.52
C MET A 340 13.99 -6.38 61.19
N ALA A 341 14.40 -7.39 60.42
CA ALA A 341 15.24 -8.47 60.92
C ALA A 341 16.62 -7.99 61.42
N ALA A 342 17.17 -6.97 60.78
CA ALA A 342 18.46 -6.37 61.21
C ALA A 342 18.36 -5.74 62.61
N GLY A 343 17.26 -5.00 62.89
CA GLY A 343 16.96 -4.44 64.21
C GLY A 343 16.81 -5.55 65.28
N ILE A 344 15.96 -6.53 65.01
CA ILE A 344 15.71 -7.66 65.89
C ILE A 344 16.99 -8.47 66.16
N ALA A 345 17.81 -8.69 65.11
CA ALA A 345 19.08 -9.43 65.27
C ALA A 345 20.07 -8.72 66.21
N HIS A 346 20.13 -7.39 66.15
CA HIS A 346 20.93 -6.60 67.11
C HIS A 346 20.39 -6.73 68.54
N GLU A 347 19.08 -6.63 68.71
CA GLU A 347 18.43 -6.77 70.01
C GLU A 347 18.54 -8.17 70.60
N ILE A 348 18.57 -9.26 69.79
CA ILE A 348 18.81 -10.62 70.27
C ILE A 348 20.29 -10.88 70.53
N ARG A 349 21.20 -10.37 69.70
CA ARG A 349 22.64 -10.57 69.87
C ARG A 349 23.19 -10.00 71.17
N ASN A 350 22.62 -8.84 71.59
CA ASN A 350 23.07 -8.18 72.84
C ASN A 350 22.88 -9.08 74.09
N PRO A 351 21.66 -9.62 74.37
CA PRO A 351 21.51 -10.54 75.52
C PRO A 351 22.31 -11.83 75.37
N LEU A 352 22.40 -12.39 74.13
CA LEU A 352 23.20 -13.57 73.87
C LEU A 352 24.69 -13.34 74.18
N ALA A 353 25.25 -12.20 73.82
CA ALA A 353 26.61 -11.84 74.12
C ALA A 353 26.85 -11.71 75.65
N SER A 354 25.87 -11.13 76.36
CA SER A 354 25.92 -11.01 77.82
C SER A 354 25.87 -12.39 78.51
N ILE A 355 24.96 -13.26 78.04
CA ILE A 355 24.85 -14.64 78.54
C ILE A 355 26.17 -15.41 78.29
N THR A 356 26.69 -15.37 77.06
CA THR A 356 27.93 -16.00 76.66
C THR A 356 29.11 -15.52 77.48
N GLY A 357 29.23 -14.18 77.68
CA GLY A 357 30.27 -13.58 78.49
C GLY A 357 30.19 -14.00 79.96
N SER A 358 28.99 -13.98 80.54
CA SER A 358 28.81 -14.42 81.92
C SER A 358 29.18 -15.90 82.18
N ILE A 359 28.81 -16.76 81.22
CA ILE A 359 29.14 -18.20 81.26
C ILE A 359 30.65 -18.41 81.11
N GLN A 360 31.35 -17.67 80.29
CA GLN A 360 32.77 -17.74 80.08
C GLN A 360 33.53 -17.33 81.36
N VAL A 361 33.08 -16.27 82.03
CA VAL A 361 33.67 -15.86 83.35
C VAL A 361 33.43 -16.94 84.40
N LEU A 362 32.20 -17.47 84.46
CA LEU A 362 31.92 -18.59 85.41
C LEU A 362 32.80 -19.81 85.17
N GLN A 363 33.08 -20.18 83.89
CA GLN A 363 33.97 -21.27 83.55
C GLN A 363 35.42 -21.02 83.93
N GLN A 364 35.87 -19.78 83.99
CA GLN A 364 37.25 -19.41 84.32
C GLN A 364 37.50 -19.23 85.84
N GLU A 365 36.50 -18.74 86.56
CA GLU A 365 36.64 -18.33 87.94
C GLU A 365 36.11 -19.34 89.01
N ALA A 366 35.14 -20.17 88.60
CA ALA A 366 34.49 -21.10 89.49
C ALA A 366 35.12 -22.54 89.42
N GLN A 367 35.32 -23.19 90.61
CA GLN A 367 35.64 -24.60 90.64
C GLN A 367 34.43 -25.45 90.31
N LEU A 368 34.29 -25.76 88.98
CA LEU A 368 33.13 -26.46 88.42
C LEU A 368 33.38 -27.97 88.51
N ASN A 369 32.39 -28.75 88.90
CA ASN A 369 32.42 -30.21 88.69
C ASN A 369 32.13 -30.51 87.19
N ASP A 370 32.46 -31.80 86.79
CA ASP A 370 32.34 -32.21 85.39
C ASP A 370 30.94 -32.06 84.81
N GLU A 371 29.88 -32.24 85.59
CA GLU A 371 28.49 -32.09 85.18
C GLU A 371 28.17 -30.64 84.90
N GLN A 372 28.56 -29.72 85.80
CA GLN A 372 28.35 -28.24 85.62
C GLN A 372 29.13 -27.71 84.41
N ALA A 373 30.39 -28.14 84.20
CA ALA A 373 31.18 -27.80 83.05
C ALA A 373 30.49 -28.23 81.73
N ARG A 374 29.95 -29.48 81.78
CA ARG A 374 29.20 -30.01 80.62
C ARG A 374 27.94 -29.21 80.32
N LEU A 375 27.12 -28.81 81.30
CA LEU A 375 25.93 -28.04 81.15
C LEU A 375 26.22 -26.63 80.60
N LEU A 376 27.24 -25.93 81.12
CA LEU A 376 27.68 -24.64 80.63
C LEU A 376 28.18 -24.75 79.16
N GLY A 377 28.89 -25.83 78.84
CA GLY A 377 29.30 -26.13 77.46
C GLY A 377 28.13 -26.31 76.48
N ILE A 378 26.99 -26.85 76.94
CA ILE A 378 25.76 -26.95 76.12
C ILE A 378 25.20 -25.56 75.88
N VAL A 379 25.07 -24.73 76.91
CA VAL A 379 24.53 -23.37 76.77
C VAL A 379 25.37 -22.51 75.80
N LEU A 380 26.70 -22.63 75.88
CA LEU A 380 27.61 -21.93 74.96
C LEU A 380 27.42 -22.39 73.50
N ARG A 381 27.24 -23.69 73.27
CA ARG A 381 26.99 -24.24 71.94
C ARG A 381 25.66 -23.74 71.39
N GLU A 382 24.61 -23.76 72.17
CA GLU A 382 23.28 -23.29 71.74
C GLU A 382 23.25 -21.79 71.50
N SER A 383 23.96 -21.00 72.30
CA SER A 383 24.11 -19.55 72.06
C SER A 383 24.82 -19.26 70.75
N ARG A 384 25.88 -19.97 70.39
CA ARG A 384 26.57 -19.87 69.09
C ARG A 384 25.63 -20.27 67.95
N ARG A 385 24.93 -21.39 68.14
CA ARG A 385 23.97 -21.88 67.14
C ARG A 385 22.86 -20.86 66.84
N LEU A 386 22.36 -20.15 67.85
CA LEU A 386 21.39 -19.06 67.70
C LEU A 386 21.99 -17.89 66.92
N ASP A 387 23.24 -17.44 67.23
CA ASP A 387 23.88 -16.35 66.48
C ASP A 387 24.10 -16.72 65.00
N ASP A 388 24.50 -17.98 64.71
CA ASP A 388 24.64 -18.46 63.35
C ASP A 388 23.29 -18.50 62.60
N THR A 389 22.22 -18.93 63.29
CA THR A 389 20.86 -18.95 62.71
C THR A 389 20.39 -17.54 62.35
N ILE A 390 20.65 -16.55 63.22
CA ILE A 390 20.34 -15.15 62.99
C ILE A 390 21.15 -14.59 61.80
N ARG A 391 22.42 -14.92 61.71
CA ARG A 391 23.28 -14.50 60.58
C ARG A 391 22.78 -15.07 59.24
N ASN A 392 22.44 -16.32 59.22
CA ASN A 392 21.90 -16.99 58.03
C ASN A 392 20.56 -16.40 57.60
N PHE A 393 19.67 -16.08 58.55
CA PHE A 393 18.41 -15.44 58.29
C PHE A 393 18.59 -14.02 57.71
N LEU A 394 19.52 -13.22 58.26
CA LEU A 394 19.85 -11.88 57.73
C LEU A 394 20.48 -11.97 56.35
N ALA A 395 21.33 -12.94 56.08
CA ALA A 395 21.92 -13.17 54.75
C ALA A 395 20.85 -13.48 53.68
N TYR A 396 19.84 -14.29 54.08
CA TYR A 396 18.69 -14.58 53.23
C TYR A 396 17.77 -13.39 52.99
N ALA A 397 17.45 -12.61 54.05
CA ALA A 397 16.57 -11.47 53.98
C ALA A 397 17.18 -10.25 53.28
N ARG A 398 18.51 -10.10 53.29
CA ARG A 398 19.23 -9.00 52.61
C ARG A 398 20.42 -9.55 51.82
N PRO A 399 20.14 -10.16 50.63
CA PRO A 399 21.22 -10.67 49.80
C PRO A 399 22.13 -9.53 49.37
N ARG A 400 23.42 -9.65 49.56
CA ARG A 400 24.41 -8.72 49.06
C ARG A 400 24.51 -8.86 47.55
N PRO A 401 24.61 -7.76 46.77
CA PRO A 401 24.85 -7.91 45.35
C PRO A 401 26.11 -8.72 45.08
N PRO A 402 26.07 -9.68 44.15
CA PRO A 402 27.23 -10.53 43.85
C PRO A 402 28.36 -9.66 43.31
N THR A 403 29.55 -9.75 43.91
CA THR A 403 30.78 -9.17 43.36
C THR A 403 31.35 -10.18 42.35
N LEU A 404 31.27 -9.82 41.08
CA LEU A 404 31.82 -10.67 40.00
C LEU A 404 33.34 -10.53 40.01
N THR A 405 34.03 -11.65 40.37
CA THR A 405 35.49 -11.79 40.29
C THR A 405 35.81 -12.94 39.34
N ARG A 406 36.96 -12.86 38.65
CA ARG A 406 37.45 -14.01 37.89
C ARG A 406 37.92 -15.07 38.87
N VAL A 407 37.28 -16.24 38.79
CA VAL A 407 37.57 -17.39 39.66
C VAL A 407 37.96 -18.57 38.82
N ASP A 408 38.98 -19.31 39.18
CA ASP A 408 39.30 -20.58 38.55
C ASP A 408 38.30 -21.64 39.03
N LEU A 409 37.46 -22.10 38.12
CA LEU A 409 36.44 -23.11 38.39
C LEU A 409 37.04 -24.41 38.94
N ARG A 410 38.28 -24.77 38.59
CA ARG A 410 38.97 -25.97 39.08
C ARG A 410 39.25 -25.87 40.58
N THR A 411 39.66 -24.68 41.03
CA THR A 411 39.91 -24.40 42.46
C THR A 411 38.60 -24.48 43.25
N VAL A 412 37.53 -23.86 42.75
CA VAL A 412 36.21 -23.86 43.42
C VAL A 412 35.64 -25.26 43.50
N LEU A 413 35.71 -26.05 42.42
CA LEU A 413 35.25 -27.44 42.42
C LEU A 413 36.05 -28.29 43.36
N GLY A 414 37.38 -28.11 43.42
CA GLY A 414 38.26 -28.81 44.37
C GLY A 414 37.91 -28.52 45.82
N GLU A 415 37.76 -27.25 46.19
CA GLU A 415 37.35 -26.85 47.53
C GLU A 415 35.95 -27.33 47.90
N THR A 416 34.99 -27.26 46.96
CA THR A 416 33.61 -27.77 47.16
C THR A 416 33.60 -29.27 47.37
N ALA A 417 34.40 -30.04 46.62
CA ALA A 417 34.55 -31.48 46.79
C ALA A 417 35.13 -31.89 48.16
N VAL A 418 36.13 -31.11 48.65
CA VAL A 418 36.68 -31.30 50.00
C VAL A 418 35.64 -31.01 51.08
N LEU A 419 34.88 -29.90 50.95
CA LEU A 419 33.80 -29.54 51.87
C LEU A 419 32.71 -30.61 51.93
N LEU A 420 32.29 -31.14 50.75
CA LEU A 420 31.30 -32.19 50.65
C LEU A 420 31.78 -33.50 51.30
N ARG A 421 33.05 -33.89 51.10
CA ARG A 421 33.65 -35.07 51.73
C ARG A 421 33.72 -34.98 53.27
N ASN A 422 33.88 -33.79 53.78
CA ASN A 422 33.96 -33.54 55.24
C ASN A 422 32.58 -33.25 55.86
N SER A 423 31.52 -33.20 55.08
CA SER A 423 30.15 -33.03 55.58
C SER A 423 29.65 -34.31 56.27
N PRO A 424 29.01 -34.21 57.44
CA PRO A 424 28.44 -35.34 58.19
C PRO A 424 27.35 -36.08 57.38
N GLU A 425 26.78 -35.44 56.37
CA GLU A 425 25.73 -36.00 55.50
C GLU A 425 26.31 -36.80 54.32
N PHE A 426 27.65 -36.73 54.08
CA PHE A 426 28.30 -37.42 52.99
C PHE A 426 28.60 -38.85 53.45
N THR A 427 27.79 -39.83 53.03
CA THR A 427 27.95 -41.23 53.28
C THR A 427 28.74 -41.88 52.12
N ASP A 428 29.48 -42.97 52.40
CA ASP A 428 30.33 -43.79 51.48
C ASP A 428 29.62 -44.22 50.17
N ARG A 429 28.32 -43.96 50.06
CA ARG A 429 27.51 -44.24 48.85
C ARG A 429 27.58 -43.19 47.77
N HIS A 430 28.10 -41.96 48.03
CA HIS A 430 28.18 -40.87 47.08
C HIS A 430 29.61 -40.77 46.51
N ARG A 431 29.81 -41.20 45.27
CA ARG A 431 31.03 -40.93 44.49
C ARG A 431 30.87 -39.62 43.72
N VAL A 432 31.73 -38.66 44.02
CA VAL A 432 31.95 -37.50 43.15
C VAL A 432 33.00 -37.92 42.12
N THR A 433 32.59 -38.16 40.90
CA THR A 433 33.47 -38.39 39.74
C THR A 433 33.70 -37.09 39.00
#